data_7756a930f9959ebc22fd2fe20e05af04
#
_entry.id   7756a930f9959ebc22fd2fe20e05af04
#
_cell.length_a   1.000
_cell.length_b   1.000
_cell.length_c   1.000
_cell.angle_alpha   90.00
_cell.angle_beta   90.00
_cell.angle_gamma   90.00
#
_symmetry.space_group_name_H-M   'P 1'
#
loop_
_entity.id
_entity.type
_entity.pdbx_description
1 polymer ?
#
loop_
_entity_poly.entity_id
_entity_poly.type
_entity_poly.pdbx_seq_one_letter_code
_entity_poly.pdbx_strand_id
1 'polypeptide(L)'
;MRRIIILTSKLFLYDLMARTKINIYLMYPLLIFILGVINQNIAFAQEKSSIRLKDLASSSGIDFIHYAPRPRWCEIGPTVVGAATNEGLSLVFEQEKEYWKSNGRLMTMDEFANIHLIKMNGSGAAWIDYDRDGDWDLYLVNCQGDASVTNVMYENIGDGKFEKINKSGAEDDGEGMAVSSADYNNDGFPDLFVTNYGNFKLYKNNKDKTFSDVTKDAFHNEVEDKWYGGSAWGDYDNDGDLDLYVTGYVDFSRRPKFTSLRFPMDFGGIPNTLYRNNGDGSFTDVTVMTGVLDDASRKSMQAVFNDFNGDRLPDLFVTNDTDANGFYLNKGDGTFKQFSGPSGLSTTDGSMGIALGDFNKDGLTDIVYTNYAAEVNTLAMLLDNKSSNDGKLNNAVFVQDFESPLLHKLTWPKVSWAPGLYDLDNDKDLDLFFANGHLNSVSGDNRQSNQLFENDGRGRFKDVTENSGVLSAGNRIHRSAIYADYDNDGMVDMFVTVNGQQVEDGSGNNIFDKYQGKGILFHNETKNNNHWIKVRLEGVKSNKDGFGSQVVIHTTNDVFNQSLVSGQGYFSSHAKELYFGLGSENKIDKITIKWPSGINQSFNNISTNQTIYVVENGKLYENTLILNNR
;
A
#
# COMPACT_ATOMS: atom_id res chain seq x y z
N MET A 1 -4.87 33.38 -20.67
CA MET A 1 -5.69 32.20 -20.95
C MET A 1 -7.20 32.45 -20.87
N ARG A 2 -7.81 33.00 -19.82
CA ARG A 2 -9.27 33.27 -19.73
C ARG A 2 -9.90 33.99 -20.95
N ARG A 3 -9.24 35.02 -21.51
CA ARG A 3 -9.77 35.75 -22.65
C ARG A 3 -9.73 34.97 -23.97
N ILE A 4 -8.79 34.04 -24.12
CA ILE A 4 -8.64 33.21 -25.34
C ILE A 4 -9.67 32.10 -25.37
N ILE A 5 -9.92 31.43 -24.20
CA ILE A 5 -10.92 30.36 -24.11
C ILE A 5 -12.34 30.90 -24.30
N ILE A 6 -12.65 32.08 -23.78
CA ILE A 6 -13.96 32.71 -23.95
C ILE A 6 -14.15 33.19 -25.41
N LEU A 7 -13.09 33.64 -26.10
CA LEU A 7 -13.19 34.03 -27.50
C LEU A 7 -13.35 32.81 -28.43
N THR A 8 -12.62 31.74 -28.19
CA THR A 8 -12.71 30.51 -29.02
C THR A 8 -14.04 29.82 -28.82
N SER A 9 -14.57 29.76 -27.61
CA SER A 9 -15.90 29.17 -27.35
C SER A 9 -17.03 30.01 -27.94
N LYS A 10 -16.92 31.33 -27.95
CA LYS A 10 -17.89 32.22 -28.62
C LYS A 10 -17.86 32.06 -30.14
N LEU A 11 -16.69 31.98 -30.77
CA LEU A 11 -16.54 31.75 -32.23
C LEU A 11 -17.06 30.37 -32.64
N PHE A 12 -16.81 29.33 -31.86
CA PHE A 12 -17.32 27.99 -32.12
C PHE A 12 -18.85 27.91 -32.00
N LEU A 13 -19.44 28.56 -31.01
CA LEU A 13 -20.89 28.64 -30.85
C LEU A 13 -21.56 29.44 -31.98
N TYR A 14 -20.94 30.54 -32.43
CA TYR A 14 -21.48 31.33 -33.54
C TYR A 14 -21.48 30.54 -34.84
N ASP A 15 -20.44 29.75 -35.12
CA ASP A 15 -20.37 28.90 -36.31
C ASP A 15 -21.36 27.73 -36.27
N LEU A 16 -21.56 27.15 -35.08
CA LEU A 16 -22.56 26.08 -34.84
C LEU A 16 -24.00 26.62 -34.99
N MET A 17 -24.29 27.82 -34.50
CA MET A 17 -25.58 28.49 -34.62
C MET A 17 -25.89 28.87 -36.10
N ALA A 18 -24.91 29.27 -36.86
CA ALA A 18 -25.07 29.59 -38.25
C ALA A 18 -25.42 28.37 -39.13
N ARG A 19 -24.98 27.20 -38.73
CA ARG A 19 -25.18 25.93 -39.47
C ARG A 19 -26.46 25.18 -39.13
N THR A 20 -27.03 25.32 -37.91
CA THR A 20 -28.08 24.42 -37.40
C THR A 20 -29.50 25.01 -37.34
N LYS A 21 -29.71 26.31 -37.55
CA LYS A 21 -31.02 27.00 -37.47
C LYS A 21 -31.82 26.70 -36.19
N ILE A 22 -31.16 26.39 -35.06
CA ILE A 22 -31.79 26.07 -33.78
C ILE A 22 -32.23 27.34 -33.05
N ASN A 23 -33.41 27.30 -32.44
CA ASN A 23 -34.03 28.44 -31.78
C ASN A 23 -33.29 28.78 -30.47
N ILE A 24 -32.80 30.00 -30.32
CA ILE A 24 -31.99 30.52 -29.23
C ILE A 24 -32.62 30.27 -27.84
N TYR A 25 -33.95 30.29 -27.74
CA TYR A 25 -34.67 30.08 -26.47
C TYR A 25 -34.57 28.67 -25.91
N LEU A 26 -34.28 27.64 -26.72
CA LEU A 26 -34.10 26.25 -26.27
C LEU A 26 -32.65 25.95 -25.77
N MET A 27 -31.69 26.77 -26.19
CA MET A 27 -30.28 26.58 -25.85
C MET A 27 -29.84 27.37 -24.58
N TYR A 28 -30.63 28.37 -24.14
CA TYR A 28 -30.28 29.22 -23.02
C TYR A 28 -30.13 28.46 -21.69
N PRO A 29 -31.01 27.50 -21.34
CA PRO A 29 -30.84 26.66 -20.14
C PRO A 29 -29.61 25.74 -20.22
N LEU A 30 -29.33 25.18 -21.39
CA LEU A 30 -28.16 24.32 -21.62
C LEU A 30 -26.86 25.11 -21.51
N LEU A 31 -26.83 26.34 -22.03
CA LEU A 31 -25.69 27.24 -21.93
C LEU A 31 -25.43 27.68 -20.49
N ILE A 32 -26.48 27.96 -19.72
CA ILE A 32 -26.36 28.30 -18.28
C ILE A 32 -25.87 27.07 -17.51
N PHE A 33 -26.34 25.87 -17.84
CA PHE A 33 -25.88 24.61 -17.23
C PHE A 33 -24.40 24.34 -17.55
N ILE A 34 -24.00 24.46 -18.82
CA ILE A 34 -22.61 24.29 -19.26
C ILE A 34 -21.69 25.35 -18.62
N LEU A 35 -22.12 26.60 -18.58
CA LEU A 35 -21.36 27.68 -17.91
C LEU A 35 -21.34 27.50 -16.39
N GLY A 36 -22.39 26.95 -15.79
CA GLY A 36 -22.45 26.58 -14.38
C GLY A 36 -21.44 25.47 -14.05
N VAL A 37 -21.43 24.40 -14.84
CA VAL A 37 -20.48 23.28 -14.72
C VAL A 37 -19.03 23.73 -14.96
N ILE A 38 -18.81 24.59 -15.98
CA ILE A 38 -17.47 25.15 -16.25
C ILE A 38 -17.04 26.08 -15.10
N ASN A 39 -17.92 26.91 -14.54
CA ASN A 39 -17.59 27.76 -13.41
C ASN A 39 -17.38 26.97 -12.11
N GLN A 40 -18.12 25.91 -11.85
CA GLN A 40 -17.86 25.01 -10.72
C GLN A 40 -16.50 24.31 -10.89
N ASN A 41 -16.20 23.76 -12.07
CA ASN A 41 -14.88 23.15 -12.33
C ASN A 41 -13.72 24.15 -12.31
N ILE A 42 -13.95 25.43 -12.66
CA ILE A 42 -12.93 26.50 -12.58
C ILE A 42 -12.78 27.02 -11.12
N ALA A 43 -13.84 27.02 -10.34
CA ALA A 43 -13.77 27.35 -8.90
C ALA A 43 -13.02 26.26 -8.14
N PHE A 44 -13.29 24.97 -8.42
CA PHE A 44 -12.52 23.83 -7.89
C PHE A 44 -11.02 23.89 -8.24
N ALA A 45 -10.66 24.41 -9.41
CA ALA A 45 -9.27 24.53 -9.88
C ALA A 45 -8.47 25.70 -9.29
N GLN A 46 -9.03 26.49 -8.38
CA GLN A 46 -8.38 27.69 -7.81
C GLN A 46 -8.19 27.70 -6.29
N GLU A 47 -8.71 26.72 -5.55
CA GLU A 47 -8.33 26.56 -4.15
C GLU A 47 -6.96 25.87 -4.06
N LYS A 48 -6.07 26.53 -3.33
CA LYS A 48 -4.73 26.03 -3.08
C LYS A 48 -4.84 24.90 -2.06
N SER A 49 -4.27 23.73 -2.35
CA SER A 49 -4.21 22.61 -1.39
C SER A 49 -3.75 23.09 -0.02
N SER A 50 -4.35 22.57 1.03
CA SER A 50 -3.91 22.78 2.40
C SER A 50 -2.66 21.94 2.70
N ILE A 51 -2.55 20.75 2.11
CA ILE A 51 -1.47 19.80 2.34
C ILE A 51 -0.12 20.34 1.86
N ARG A 52 0.91 20.15 2.69
CA ARG A 52 2.30 20.56 2.42
C ARG A 52 3.26 19.46 2.81
N LEU A 53 3.83 18.80 1.82
CA LEU A 53 4.79 17.71 1.98
C LEU A 53 6.19 18.15 1.54
N LYS A 54 7.22 17.72 2.27
CA LYS A 54 8.61 18.03 2.00
C LYS A 54 9.51 16.83 2.23
N ASP A 55 10.33 16.48 1.24
CA ASP A 55 11.31 15.39 1.37
C ASP A 55 12.44 15.78 2.34
N LEU A 56 12.50 15.09 3.47
CA LEU A 56 13.53 15.27 4.50
C LEU A 56 14.45 14.05 4.66
N ALA A 57 14.36 12.98 3.86
CA ALA A 57 15.12 11.75 4.05
C ALA A 57 16.61 11.99 4.31
N SER A 58 17.29 12.75 3.44
CA SER A 58 18.72 13.04 3.59
C SER A 58 19.06 13.89 4.82
N SER A 59 18.18 14.81 5.22
CA SER A 59 18.39 15.66 6.42
C SER A 59 18.07 14.93 7.71
N SER A 60 17.25 13.87 7.63
CA SER A 60 16.89 13.03 8.76
C SER A 60 17.86 11.87 9.01
N GLY A 61 18.90 11.72 8.19
CA GLY A 61 19.93 10.68 8.38
C GLY A 61 19.64 9.38 7.61
N ILE A 62 18.57 9.32 6.82
CA ILE A 62 18.24 8.14 6.00
C ILE A 62 19.06 8.21 4.70
N ASP A 63 20.05 7.33 4.58
CA ASP A 63 20.95 7.25 3.42
C ASP A 63 20.78 5.95 2.62
N PHE A 64 19.76 5.14 2.94
CA PHE A 64 19.47 3.88 2.29
C PHE A 64 19.24 4.05 0.79
N ILE A 65 19.87 3.16 0.01
CA ILE A 65 19.71 3.06 -1.43
C ILE A 65 19.17 1.68 -1.75
N HIS A 66 17.97 1.64 -2.29
CA HIS A 66 17.44 0.42 -2.88
C HIS A 66 18.08 0.22 -4.26
N TYR A 67 18.85 -0.83 -4.40
CA TYR A 67 19.55 -1.12 -5.64
C TYR A 67 18.75 -2.07 -6.53
N ALA A 68 18.20 -1.54 -7.61
CA ALA A 68 17.62 -2.32 -8.69
C ALA A 68 18.38 -2.00 -9.99
N PRO A 69 19.40 -2.77 -10.35
CA PRO A 69 20.21 -2.47 -11.53
C PRO A 69 19.33 -2.54 -12.78
N ARG A 70 19.53 -1.56 -13.65
CA ARG A 70 18.92 -1.60 -14.99
C ARG A 70 19.42 -2.82 -15.73
N PRO A 71 18.54 -3.63 -16.33
CA PRO A 71 18.96 -4.72 -17.18
C PRO A 71 19.90 -4.24 -18.29
N ARG A 72 20.99 -4.93 -18.52
CA ARG A 72 22.01 -4.54 -19.50
C ARG A 72 21.48 -4.35 -20.93
N TRP A 73 20.41 -5.08 -21.29
CA TRP A 73 19.79 -4.92 -22.61
C TRP A 73 19.16 -3.52 -22.82
N CYS A 74 18.89 -2.78 -21.78
CA CYS A 74 18.53 -1.37 -21.89
C CYS A 74 19.69 -0.51 -22.40
N GLU A 75 20.93 -1.03 -22.36
CA GLU A 75 22.15 -0.37 -22.83
C GLU A 75 22.39 -0.59 -24.34
N ILE A 76 21.74 -1.57 -24.97
CA ILE A 76 22.02 -2.00 -26.35
C ILE A 76 21.32 -1.10 -27.39
N GLY A 77 20.60 -0.08 -26.95
CA GLY A 77 20.11 1.00 -27.82
C GLY A 77 18.60 1.04 -28.08
N PRO A 78 18.10 2.11 -28.70
CA PRO A 78 16.67 2.45 -28.79
C PRO A 78 15.85 1.58 -29.76
N THR A 79 16.41 0.53 -30.31
CA THR A 79 15.78 -0.34 -31.31
C THR A 79 14.88 -1.43 -30.71
N VAL A 80 14.91 -1.63 -29.40
CA VAL A 80 13.98 -2.56 -28.73
C VAL A 80 12.76 -1.79 -28.25
N VAL A 81 11.92 -1.38 -29.18
CA VAL A 81 10.61 -0.81 -28.90
C VAL A 81 9.74 -1.90 -28.32
N GLY A 82 9.46 -1.79 -27.01
CA GLY A 82 8.52 -2.66 -26.31
C GLY A 82 9.12 -3.97 -25.84
N ALA A 83 9.93 -3.95 -24.77
CA ALA A 83 10.24 -5.17 -24.01
C ALA A 83 8.99 -5.82 -23.38
N ALA A 84 7.87 -5.10 -23.34
CA ALA A 84 6.54 -5.67 -23.11
C ALA A 84 5.96 -6.41 -24.31
N THR A 85 6.58 -6.33 -25.52
CA THR A 85 6.16 -7.14 -26.65
C THR A 85 7.00 -8.41 -26.74
N ASN A 86 6.35 -9.48 -27.11
CA ASN A 86 6.87 -10.83 -27.26
C ASN A 86 8.19 -10.94 -28.04
N GLU A 87 8.39 -10.09 -29.02
CA GLU A 87 9.59 -10.06 -29.85
C GLU A 87 10.77 -9.39 -29.13
N GLY A 88 10.51 -8.42 -28.27
CA GLY A 88 11.52 -7.68 -27.53
C GLY A 88 12.27 -8.53 -26.49
N LEU A 89 11.56 -9.25 -25.63
CA LEU A 89 12.18 -10.11 -24.60
C LEU A 89 12.99 -11.27 -25.21
N SER A 90 12.50 -11.90 -26.28
CA SER A 90 13.24 -12.96 -26.97
C SER A 90 14.50 -12.43 -27.66
N LEU A 91 14.44 -11.27 -28.30
CA LEU A 91 15.60 -10.65 -28.93
C LEU A 91 16.66 -10.27 -27.90
N VAL A 92 16.24 -9.70 -26.80
CA VAL A 92 17.09 -9.32 -25.68
C VAL A 92 17.74 -10.56 -25.04
N PHE A 93 16.98 -11.61 -24.80
CA PHE A 93 17.51 -12.87 -24.28
C PHE A 93 18.58 -13.48 -25.18
N GLU A 94 18.39 -13.52 -26.50
CA GLU A 94 19.39 -14.07 -27.42
C GLU A 94 20.65 -13.18 -27.48
N GLN A 95 20.54 -11.86 -27.33
CA GLN A 95 21.69 -10.97 -27.26
C GLN A 95 22.48 -11.12 -25.96
N GLU A 96 21.77 -11.20 -24.81
CA GLU A 96 22.38 -11.46 -23.50
C GLU A 96 23.05 -12.84 -23.46
N LYS A 97 22.40 -13.87 -24.01
CA LYS A 97 22.93 -15.23 -24.10
C LYS A 97 24.26 -15.28 -24.86
N GLU A 98 24.39 -14.61 -25.99
CA GLU A 98 25.64 -14.52 -26.75
C GLU A 98 26.73 -13.76 -25.96
N TYR A 99 26.39 -12.69 -25.27
CA TYR A 99 27.32 -11.99 -24.37
C TYR A 99 27.83 -12.88 -23.24
N TRP A 100 26.94 -13.56 -22.52
CA TRP A 100 27.36 -14.44 -21.41
C TRP A 100 28.15 -15.62 -21.89
N LYS A 101 27.82 -16.19 -23.07
CA LYS A 101 28.56 -17.22 -23.72
C LYS A 101 30.00 -16.79 -24.09
N SER A 102 30.17 -15.57 -24.58
CA SER A 102 31.48 -14.99 -24.86
C SER A 102 32.33 -14.80 -23.59
N ASN A 103 31.67 -14.70 -22.41
CA ASN A 103 32.30 -14.63 -21.08
C ASN A 103 32.35 -16.00 -20.35
N GLY A 104 32.16 -17.12 -21.09
CA GLY A 104 32.29 -18.46 -20.56
C GLY A 104 31.13 -18.97 -19.71
N ARG A 105 29.99 -18.30 -19.75
CA ARG A 105 28.76 -18.70 -19.02
C ARG A 105 27.60 -18.90 -19.99
N LEU A 106 26.85 -19.97 -19.80
CA LEU A 106 25.58 -20.20 -20.50
C LEU A 106 24.44 -19.63 -19.66
N MET A 107 23.72 -18.68 -20.22
CA MET A 107 22.53 -18.10 -19.58
C MET A 107 21.29 -18.86 -20.03
N THR A 108 20.49 -19.30 -19.09
CA THR A 108 19.15 -19.84 -19.34
C THR A 108 18.11 -18.72 -19.32
N MET A 109 16.90 -18.97 -19.85
CA MET A 109 15.80 -18.01 -19.75
C MET A 109 15.41 -17.77 -18.28
N ASP A 110 15.54 -18.76 -17.43
CA ASP A 110 15.23 -18.66 -16.00
C ASP A 110 16.23 -17.74 -15.29
N GLU A 111 17.52 -17.89 -15.57
CA GLU A 111 18.55 -16.97 -15.05
C GLU A 111 18.34 -15.54 -15.56
N PHE A 112 17.95 -15.38 -16.83
CA PHE A 112 17.63 -14.07 -17.40
C PHE A 112 16.43 -13.43 -16.68
N ALA A 113 15.33 -14.17 -16.51
CA ALA A 113 14.15 -13.71 -15.80
C ALA A 113 14.49 -13.37 -14.33
N ASN A 114 15.21 -14.23 -13.64
CA ASN A 114 15.63 -14.02 -12.26
C ASN A 114 16.46 -12.76 -12.08
N ILE A 115 17.42 -12.48 -12.97
CA ILE A 115 18.28 -11.30 -12.84
C ILE A 115 17.52 -10.00 -13.08
N HIS A 116 16.51 -10.01 -13.96
CA HIS A 116 15.93 -8.76 -14.46
C HIS A 116 14.50 -8.48 -13.96
N LEU A 117 13.66 -9.50 -13.79
CA LEU A 117 12.25 -9.30 -13.44
C LEU A 117 12.03 -9.22 -11.93
N ILE A 118 12.78 -9.98 -11.14
CA ILE A 118 12.61 -10.03 -9.68
C ILE A 118 12.90 -8.66 -9.05
N LYS A 119 14.05 -8.08 -9.41
CA LYS A 119 14.53 -6.81 -8.83
C LYS A 119 13.65 -5.59 -9.15
N MET A 120 12.68 -5.74 -10.04
CA MET A 120 11.75 -4.67 -10.38
C MET A 120 10.56 -4.55 -9.44
N ASN A 121 10.22 -5.59 -8.71
CA ASN A 121 9.02 -5.65 -7.87
C ASN A 121 9.31 -5.40 -6.39
N GLY A 122 10.47 -5.77 -5.88
CA GLY A 122 10.86 -5.59 -4.47
C GLY A 122 11.02 -4.12 -4.08
N SER A 123 11.19 -3.88 -2.84
CA SER A 123 11.44 -2.68 -2.03
C SER A 123 10.36 -2.41 -0.98
N GLY A 124 10.07 -3.41 -0.16
CA GLY A 124 9.20 -3.24 1.01
C GLY A 124 9.81 -2.32 2.07
N ALA A 125 8.93 -1.74 2.90
CA ALA A 125 9.33 -0.95 4.05
C ALA A 125 8.34 -1.17 5.21
N ALA A 126 8.81 -1.02 6.45
CA ALA A 126 7.95 -1.11 7.63
C ALA A 126 8.28 -0.01 8.64
N TRP A 127 7.22 0.60 9.19
CA TRP A 127 7.33 1.31 10.45
C TRP A 127 7.17 0.31 11.60
N ILE A 128 8.06 0.39 12.58
CA ILE A 128 8.12 -0.53 13.72
C ILE A 128 8.67 0.20 14.94
N ASP A 129 8.02 0.09 16.09
CA ASP A 129 8.56 0.52 17.39
C ASP A 129 9.25 -0.69 18.02
N TYR A 130 10.49 -1.00 17.50
CA TYR A 130 11.13 -2.30 17.79
C TYR A 130 11.71 -2.40 19.19
N ASP A 131 12.01 -1.27 19.83
CA ASP A 131 12.55 -1.21 21.19
C ASP A 131 11.54 -0.71 22.24
N ARG A 132 10.31 -0.39 21.78
CA ARG A 132 9.18 0.06 22.60
C ARG A 132 9.43 1.37 23.33
N ASP A 133 10.17 2.27 22.72
CA ASP A 133 10.36 3.62 23.26
C ASP A 133 9.21 4.59 22.90
N GLY A 134 8.34 4.18 21.99
CA GLY A 134 7.15 4.90 21.54
C GLY A 134 7.33 5.68 20.25
N ASP A 135 8.54 5.75 19.72
CA ASP A 135 8.85 6.36 18.45
C ASP A 135 8.84 5.32 17.31
N TRP A 136 8.52 5.74 16.09
CA TRP A 136 8.47 4.83 14.95
C TRP A 136 9.84 4.73 14.28
N ASP A 137 10.41 3.53 14.31
CA ASP A 137 11.64 3.15 13.62
C ASP A 137 11.33 2.66 12.20
N LEU A 138 12.35 2.60 11.34
CA LEU A 138 12.19 2.29 9.93
C LEU A 138 13.01 1.07 9.52
N TYR A 139 12.35 0.03 9.02
CA TYR A 139 13.00 -1.12 8.41
C TYR A 139 12.82 -1.11 6.90
N LEU A 140 13.92 -1.24 6.14
CA LEU A 140 13.97 -1.14 4.68
C LEU A 140 14.51 -2.41 4.05
N VAL A 141 13.74 -2.95 3.10
CA VAL A 141 14.06 -4.19 2.38
C VAL A 141 14.88 -3.88 1.14
N ASN A 142 15.95 -4.65 0.90
CA ASN A 142 16.75 -4.59 -0.32
C ASN A 142 16.56 -5.85 -1.17
N CYS A 143 16.61 -5.70 -2.47
CA CYS A 143 16.36 -6.78 -3.44
C CYS A 143 17.60 -7.08 -4.31
N GLN A 144 18.81 -7.02 -3.74
CA GLN A 144 20.02 -7.22 -4.55
C GLN A 144 20.47 -8.68 -4.62
N GLY A 145 20.20 -9.50 -3.58
CA GLY A 145 20.72 -10.86 -3.49
C GLY A 145 22.26 -10.91 -3.42
N ASP A 146 22.87 -9.95 -2.75
CA ASP A 146 24.30 -9.81 -2.57
C ASP A 146 24.60 -9.53 -1.09
N ALA A 147 25.37 -10.41 -0.45
CA ALA A 147 25.71 -10.31 0.97
C ALA A 147 26.38 -8.99 1.39
N SER A 148 26.84 -8.18 0.45
CA SER A 148 27.35 -6.83 0.73
C SER A 148 26.24 -5.77 0.85
N VAL A 149 24.98 -6.11 0.48
CA VAL A 149 23.85 -5.20 0.47
C VAL A 149 22.65 -5.90 1.12
N THR A 150 22.42 -5.58 2.37
CA THR A 150 21.39 -6.20 3.21
C THR A 150 20.21 -5.27 3.44
N ASN A 151 19.15 -5.80 4.02
CA ASN A 151 18.08 -5.01 4.63
C ASN A 151 18.67 -4.14 5.77
N VAL A 152 18.01 -3.03 6.07
CA VAL A 152 18.53 -2.05 7.04
C VAL A 152 17.44 -1.62 8.02
N MET A 153 17.83 -1.56 9.29
CA MET A 153 17.08 -0.93 10.37
C MET A 153 17.63 0.47 10.64
N TYR A 154 16.75 1.44 10.79
CA TYR A 154 17.02 2.78 11.27
C TYR A 154 16.24 3.03 12.56
N GLU A 155 16.94 3.37 13.64
CA GLU A 155 16.33 3.80 14.91
C GLU A 155 15.97 5.29 14.82
N ASN A 156 14.76 5.65 15.20
CA ASN A 156 14.34 7.03 15.39
C ASN A 156 14.93 7.52 16.74
N ILE A 157 15.84 8.48 16.67
CA ILE A 157 16.50 9.03 17.86
C ILE A 157 15.89 10.34 18.35
N GLY A 158 14.64 10.62 17.93
CA GLY A 158 13.92 11.85 18.21
C GLY A 158 14.29 13.01 17.30
N ASP A 159 13.55 14.12 17.43
CA ASP A 159 13.73 15.35 16.62
C ASP A 159 13.72 15.09 15.09
N GLY A 160 12.98 14.08 14.64
CA GLY A 160 12.89 13.69 13.23
C GLY A 160 14.21 13.15 12.64
N LYS A 161 15.07 12.53 13.48
CA LYS A 161 16.36 11.98 13.10
C LYS A 161 16.38 10.47 13.23
N PHE A 162 17.12 9.85 12.30
CA PHE A 162 17.29 8.41 12.25
C PHE A 162 18.76 8.04 12.26
N GLU A 163 19.10 6.98 12.98
CA GLU A 163 20.44 6.39 13.01
C GLU A 163 20.39 4.96 12.48
N LYS A 164 21.29 4.65 11.55
CA LYS A 164 21.41 3.29 11.01
C LYS A 164 21.94 2.32 12.05
N ILE A 165 21.19 1.25 12.32
CA ILE A 165 21.63 0.19 13.21
C ILE A 165 22.48 -0.81 12.45
N ASN A 166 23.72 -0.96 12.91
CA ASN A 166 24.65 -1.94 12.38
C ASN A 166 24.59 -3.20 13.24
N LYS A 167 24.07 -4.29 12.79
CA LYS A 167 23.87 -5.56 13.50
C LYS A 167 22.59 -5.59 14.32
N SER A 168 21.49 -5.28 13.70
CA SER A 168 20.15 -5.51 14.25
C SER A 168 19.84 -7.01 14.39
N GLY A 169 20.52 -7.88 13.63
CA GLY A 169 20.21 -9.31 13.53
C GLY A 169 19.14 -9.63 12.49
N ALA A 170 18.58 -8.60 11.85
CA ALA A 170 17.60 -8.74 10.76
C ALA A 170 18.16 -8.25 9.40
N GLU A 171 19.49 -8.29 9.24
CA GLU A 171 20.19 -8.00 7.98
C GLU A 171 20.02 -9.18 7.01
N ASP A 172 18.92 -9.22 6.28
CA ASP A 172 18.69 -10.21 5.23
C ASP A 172 19.46 -9.82 3.96
N ASP A 173 20.18 -10.77 3.39
CA ASP A 173 20.96 -10.64 2.15
C ASP A 173 20.24 -11.28 0.94
N GLY A 174 18.98 -11.69 1.12
CA GLY A 174 18.13 -12.25 0.08
C GLY A 174 17.70 -11.25 -0.99
N GLU A 175 17.02 -11.73 -2.02
CA GLU A 175 16.31 -10.87 -2.98
C GLU A 175 14.96 -10.47 -2.38
N GLY A 176 14.99 -9.49 -1.44
CA GLY A 176 13.86 -9.11 -0.62
C GLY A 176 12.71 -8.46 -1.40
N MET A 177 11.49 -8.82 -1.05
CA MET A 177 10.26 -8.30 -1.66
C MET A 177 9.49 -7.44 -0.68
N ALA A 178 8.94 -8.03 0.35
CA ALA A 178 8.05 -7.39 1.29
C ALA A 178 8.53 -7.54 2.74
N VAL A 179 7.94 -6.71 3.60
CA VAL A 179 8.08 -6.83 5.06
C VAL A 179 6.76 -6.52 5.73
N SER A 180 6.42 -7.28 6.76
CA SER A 180 5.35 -6.97 7.69
C SER A 180 5.82 -7.11 9.13
N SER A 181 5.28 -6.25 10.00
CA SER A 181 5.60 -6.24 11.44
C SER A 181 4.39 -6.68 12.24
N ALA A 182 4.59 -7.64 13.16
CA ALA A 182 3.57 -8.08 14.11
C ALA A 182 4.23 -8.70 15.36
N ASP A 183 3.56 -8.63 16.50
CA ASP A 183 3.92 -9.39 17.68
C ASP A 183 3.28 -10.80 17.58
N TYR A 184 3.90 -11.68 16.76
CA TYR A 184 3.30 -12.99 16.46
C TYR A 184 3.27 -13.95 17.66
N ASN A 185 4.12 -13.71 18.65
CA ASN A 185 4.26 -14.58 19.81
C ASN A 185 3.62 -13.98 21.08
N ASN A 186 2.90 -12.87 20.95
CA ASN A 186 2.21 -12.15 22.04
C ASN A 186 3.12 -11.75 23.22
N ASP A 187 4.42 -11.55 22.98
CA ASP A 187 5.40 -11.25 24.02
C ASP A 187 5.57 -9.76 24.31
N GLY A 188 4.87 -8.91 23.57
CA GLY A 188 4.80 -7.46 23.71
C GLY A 188 5.80 -6.70 22.87
N PHE A 189 6.64 -7.37 22.07
CA PHE A 189 7.61 -6.73 21.18
C PHE A 189 7.30 -7.11 19.73
N PRO A 190 7.31 -6.15 18.80
CA PRO A 190 7.02 -6.45 17.41
C PRO A 190 8.17 -7.22 16.77
N ASP A 191 7.80 -8.22 15.99
CA ASP A 191 8.68 -9.06 15.20
C ASP A 191 8.62 -8.64 13.71
N LEU A 192 9.48 -9.20 12.85
CA LEU A 192 9.52 -8.91 11.42
C LEU A 192 9.35 -10.20 10.61
N PHE A 193 8.45 -10.17 9.63
CA PHE A 193 8.36 -11.18 8.60
C PHE A 193 8.77 -10.57 7.26
N VAL A 194 9.79 -11.12 6.63
CA VAL A 194 10.39 -10.64 5.38
C VAL A 194 10.21 -11.70 4.30
N THR A 195 9.63 -11.34 3.17
CA THR A 195 9.54 -12.22 2.01
C THR A 195 10.63 -11.92 1.00
N ASN A 196 11.12 -12.97 0.34
CA ASN A 196 12.16 -12.90 -0.69
C ASN A 196 11.73 -13.68 -1.93
N TYR A 197 12.49 -13.51 -2.99
CA TYR A 197 12.60 -14.55 -3.99
C TYR A 197 13.49 -15.68 -3.44
N GLY A 198 12.98 -16.90 -3.49
CA GLY A 198 13.67 -18.09 -2.99
C GLY A 198 13.28 -18.53 -1.57
N ASN A 199 12.93 -17.58 -0.69
CA ASN A 199 12.55 -17.90 0.69
C ASN A 199 11.76 -16.79 1.36
N PHE A 200 11.47 -16.97 2.64
CA PHE A 200 11.07 -15.90 3.56
C PHE A 200 11.79 -16.06 4.90
N LYS A 201 11.75 -15.02 5.71
CA LYS A 201 12.37 -14.97 7.03
C LYS A 201 11.38 -14.49 8.09
N LEU A 202 11.39 -15.15 9.25
CA LEU A 202 10.76 -14.66 10.47
C LEU A 202 11.85 -14.30 11.48
N TYR A 203 11.91 -13.02 11.82
CA TYR A 203 12.86 -12.47 12.77
C TYR A 203 12.14 -12.15 14.06
N LYS A 204 12.46 -12.92 15.11
CA LYS A 204 11.95 -12.70 16.45
C LYS A 204 12.75 -11.59 17.14
N ASN A 205 12.04 -10.64 17.75
CA ASN A 205 12.63 -9.61 18.59
C ASN A 205 13.16 -10.19 19.90
N ASN A 206 14.42 -9.94 20.22
CA ASN A 206 15.08 -10.44 21.42
C ASN A 206 14.88 -9.53 22.65
N LYS A 207 14.19 -8.40 22.53
CA LYS A 207 13.94 -7.38 23.57
C LYS A 207 15.21 -6.65 24.05
N ASP A 208 16.27 -6.74 23.28
CA ASP A 208 17.56 -6.11 23.58
C ASP A 208 18.06 -5.27 22.37
N LYS A 209 17.11 -4.78 21.55
CA LYS A 209 17.33 -4.07 20.29
C LYS A 209 17.94 -4.93 19.19
N THR A 210 17.83 -6.25 19.28
CA THR A 210 18.29 -7.18 18.26
C THR A 210 17.20 -8.18 17.88
N PHE A 211 17.38 -8.86 16.77
CA PHE A 211 16.50 -9.91 16.26
C PHE A 211 17.24 -11.24 16.07
N SER A 212 16.50 -12.34 16.07
CA SER A 212 16.98 -13.67 15.75
C SER A 212 16.16 -14.29 14.63
N ASP A 213 16.81 -14.85 13.60
CA ASP A 213 16.14 -15.64 12.57
C ASP A 213 15.63 -16.96 13.19
N VAL A 214 14.32 -17.09 13.31
CA VAL A 214 13.62 -18.28 13.86
C VAL A 214 12.86 -19.05 12.78
N THR A 215 13.06 -18.73 11.51
CA THR A 215 12.32 -19.27 10.37
C THR A 215 12.23 -20.79 10.38
N LYS A 216 13.36 -21.48 10.58
CA LYS A 216 13.43 -22.95 10.55
C LYS A 216 12.65 -23.60 11.67
N ASP A 217 12.68 -23.00 12.84
CA ASP A 217 11.98 -23.54 14.02
C ASP A 217 10.48 -23.25 13.90
N ALA A 218 10.11 -22.06 13.45
CA ALA A 218 8.72 -21.64 13.31
C ALA A 218 7.98 -22.43 12.19
N PHE A 219 8.62 -22.70 11.07
CA PHE A 219 7.98 -23.35 9.91
C PHE A 219 8.51 -24.78 9.65
N HIS A 220 9.17 -25.41 10.64
CA HIS A 220 9.63 -26.81 10.60
C HIS A 220 10.44 -27.18 9.33
N ASN A 221 11.24 -26.26 8.81
CA ASN A 221 11.99 -26.36 7.55
C ASN A 221 11.13 -26.52 6.27
N GLU A 222 9.85 -26.12 6.30
CA GLU A 222 8.94 -26.20 5.14
C GLU A 222 8.96 -24.95 4.26
N VAL A 223 10.02 -24.14 4.34
CA VAL A 223 10.19 -22.98 3.46
C VAL A 223 10.66 -23.45 2.09
N GLU A 224 9.84 -23.25 1.08
CA GLU A 224 10.12 -23.66 -0.29
C GLU A 224 10.82 -22.55 -1.08
N ASP A 225 11.57 -22.94 -2.12
CA ASP A 225 12.21 -22.01 -3.07
C ASP A 225 11.16 -21.47 -4.04
N LYS A 226 10.53 -20.34 -3.66
CA LYS A 226 9.43 -19.71 -4.40
C LYS A 226 9.59 -18.18 -4.44
N TRP A 227 8.89 -17.56 -5.37
CA TRP A 227 8.76 -16.10 -5.36
C TRP A 227 7.58 -15.68 -4.46
N TYR A 228 7.89 -15.29 -3.25
CA TYR A 228 6.90 -14.78 -2.30
C TYR A 228 6.64 -13.30 -2.55
N GLY A 229 5.35 -12.90 -2.48
CA GLY A 229 4.90 -11.53 -2.61
C GLY A 229 4.70 -10.85 -1.24
N GLY A 230 3.56 -10.20 -1.05
CA GLY A 230 3.17 -9.59 0.21
C GLY A 230 2.74 -10.58 1.29
N SER A 231 2.47 -10.06 2.47
CA SER A 231 1.91 -10.84 3.58
C SER A 231 0.91 -10.01 4.38
N ALA A 232 0.04 -10.70 5.12
CA ALA A 232 -0.92 -10.10 6.03
C ALA A 232 -1.04 -10.93 7.31
N TRP A 233 -1.02 -10.26 8.44
CA TRP A 233 -1.31 -10.84 9.75
C TRP A 233 -2.79 -10.65 10.10
N GLY A 234 -3.41 -11.66 10.68
CA GLY A 234 -4.78 -11.61 11.16
C GLY A 234 -5.11 -12.84 12.00
N ASP A 235 -5.92 -12.66 12.99
CA ASP A 235 -6.43 -13.73 13.88
C ASP A 235 -7.73 -14.27 13.24
N TYR A 236 -7.58 -15.20 12.24
CA TYR A 236 -8.72 -15.60 11.40
C TYR A 236 -9.72 -16.51 12.12
N ASP A 237 -9.28 -17.23 13.16
CA ASP A 237 -10.14 -18.12 13.97
C ASP A 237 -10.48 -17.55 15.34
N ASN A 238 -10.05 -16.31 15.63
CA ASN A 238 -10.30 -15.55 16.86
C ASN A 238 -9.82 -16.29 18.13
N ASP A 239 -8.68 -16.98 18.06
CA ASP A 239 -8.06 -17.66 19.20
C ASP A 239 -7.12 -16.76 20.00
N GLY A 240 -6.80 -15.57 19.50
CA GLY A 240 -5.94 -14.55 20.12
C GLY A 240 -4.49 -14.58 19.64
N ASP A 241 -4.13 -15.51 18.77
CA ASP A 241 -2.82 -15.59 18.15
C ASP A 241 -2.90 -15.05 16.69
N LEU A 242 -1.85 -14.36 16.23
CA LEU A 242 -1.83 -13.84 14.88
C LEU A 242 -1.40 -14.91 13.88
N ASP A 243 -2.27 -15.18 12.92
CA ASP A 243 -2.02 -16.04 11.78
C ASP A 243 -1.40 -15.26 10.63
N LEU A 244 -0.77 -15.96 9.70
CA LEU A 244 -0.02 -15.36 8.62
C LEU A 244 -0.49 -15.84 7.24
N TYR A 245 -0.98 -14.91 6.41
CA TYR A 245 -1.22 -15.18 5.00
C TYR A 245 -0.07 -14.66 4.16
N VAL A 246 0.52 -15.52 3.33
CA VAL A 246 1.66 -15.19 2.45
C VAL A 246 1.25 -15.39 1.01
N THR A 247 1.45 -14.37 0.18
CA THR A 247 1.13 -14.45 -1.24
C THR A 247 2.28 -15.06 -2.03
N GLY A 248 1.94 -15.89 -3.03
CA GLY A 248 2.86 -16.41 -4.02
C GLY A 248 2.66 -15.68 -5.35
N TYR A 249 3.76 -15.33 -6.02
CA TYR A 249 3.68 -14.58 -7.26
C TYR A 249 3.92 -15.48 -8.49
N VAL A 250 5.02 -15.35 -9.18
CA VAL A 250 5.29 -16.04 -10.45
C VAL A 250 6.16 -17.29 -10.25
N ASP A 251 5.75 -18.38 -10.88
CA ASP A 251 6.53 -19.60 -11.00
C ASP A 251 7.20 -19.67 -12.39
N PHE A 252 8.48 -19.35 -12.44
CA PHE A 252 9.23 -19.38 -13.70
C PHE A 252 9.39 -20.78 -14.28
N SER A 253 9.20 -21.84 -13.51
CA SER A 253 9.22 -23.22 -14.01
C SER A 253 7.96 -23.57 -14.81
N ARG A 254 6.85 -22.88 -14.54
CA ARG A 254 5.53 -23.09 -15.16
C ARG A 254 5.27 -22.09 -16.28
N ARG A 255 6.05 -22.18 -17.34
CA ARG A 255 5.93 -21.32 -18.52
C ARG A 255 5.52 -22.12 -19.77
N PRO A 256 4.79 -21.51 -20.72
CA PRO A 256 4.51 -22.15 -21.99
C PRO A 256 5.79 -22.33 -22.81
N LYS A 257 5.83 -23.36 -23.62
CA LYS A 257 6.97 -23.69 -24.50
C LYS A 257 7.13 -22.76 -25.73
N PHE A 258 6.49 -21.58 -25.71
CA PHE A 258 6.50 -20.65 -26.83
C PHE A 258 7.66 -19.64 -26.74
N THR A 259 8.06 -19.13 -27.90
CA THR A 259 9.21 -18.23 -28.07
C THR A 259 8.94 -16.76 -27.68
N SER A 260 7.71 -16.44 -27.32
CA SER A 260 7.30 -15.07 -26.94
C SER A 260 6.67 -15.11 -25.56
N LEU A 261 7.22 -14.39 -24.60
CA LEU A 261 6.75 -14.37 -23.22
C LEU A 261 6.25 -12.98 -22.83
N ARG A 262 4.99 -12.92 -22.38
CA ARG A 262 4.40 -11.72 -21.76
C ARG A 262 4.44 -11.91 -20.25
N PHE A 263 5.24 -11.11 -19.58
CA PHE A 263 5.31 -11.14 -18.13
C PHE A 263 4.20 -10.24 -17.53
N PRO A 264 3.48 -10.73 -16.52
CA PRO A 264 3.51 -12.07 -15.94
C PRO A 264 2.51 -13.04 -16.58
N MET A 265 1.75 -12.63 -17.61
CA MET A 265 0.58 -13.32 -18.18
C MET A 265 0.87 -14.75 -18.64
N ASP A 266 2.04 -15.00 -19.22
CA ASP A 266 2.39 -16.30 -19.79
C ASP A 266 3.05 -17.25 -18.77
N PHE A 267 3.15 -16.86 -17.51
CA PHE A 267 3.68 -17.68 -16.42
C PHE A 267 2.58 -18.21 -15.51
N GLY A 268 2.81 -19.37 -14.90
CA GLY A 268 1.96 -19.85 -13.81
C GLY A 268 2.19 -19.05 -12.53
N GLY A 269 1.20 -19.00 -11.67
CA GLY A 269 1.34 -18.45 -10.33
C GLY A 269 1.81 -19.50 -9.33
N ILE A 270 2.24 -19.03 -8.18
CA ILE A 270 2.58 -19.80 -6.98
C ILE A 270 1.36 -19.75 -6.05
N PRO A 271 0.89 -20.89 -5.51
CA PRO A 271 -0.21 -20.87 -4.55
C PRO A 271 0.14 -20.02 -3.31
N ASN A 272 -0.84 -19.25 -2.84
CA ASN A 272 -0.76 -18.57 -1.55
C ASN A 272 -0.82 -19.57 -0.41
N THR A 273 -0.31 -19.19 0.77
CA THR A 273 -0.32 -20.05 1.94
C THR A 273 -0.91 -19.31 3.15
N LEU A 274 -1.85 -19.94 3.85
CA LEU A 274 -2.30 -19.52 5.17
C LEU A 274 -1.64 -20.40 6.22
N TYR A 275 -0.84 -19.78 7.06
CA TYR A 275 -0.19 -20.40 8.20
C TYR A 275 -0.95 -20.06 9.47
N ARG A 276 -1.50 -21.06 10.15
CA ARG A 276 -2.08 -20.90 11.48
C ARG A 276 -0.97 -20.90 12.52
N ASN A 277 -0.99 -19.93 13.41
CA ASN A 277 -0.16 -19.88 14.59
C ASN A 277 -0.63 -20.95 15.60
N ASN A 278 0.29 -21.71 16.18
CA ASN A 278 -0.02 -22.75 17.15
C ASN A 278 0.08 -22.26 18.61
N GLY A 279 0.39 -20.97 18.83
CA GLY A 279 0.55 -20.37 20.16
C GLY A 279 1.85 -20.76 20.88
N ASP A 280 2.71 -21.55 20.26
CA ASP A 280 4.00 -21.99 20.80
C ASP A 280 5.21 -21.45 20.04
N GLY A 281 4.97 -20.51 19.12
CA GLY A 281 5.97 -19.92 18.23
C GLY A 281 6.17 -20.68 16.92
N SER A 282 5.39 -21.75 16.69
CA SER A 282 5.38 -22.48 15.43
C SER A 282 4.11 -22.25 14.63
N PHE A 283 4.17 -22.54 13.33
CA PHE A 283 3.07 -22.38 12.39
C PHE A 283 2.73 -23.68 11.66
N THR A 284 1.46 -23.86 11.31
CA THR A 284 0.96 -24.98 10.51
C THR A 284 0.30 -24.48 9.23
N ASP A 285 0.69 -25.00 8.06
CA ASP A 285 -0.01 -24.73 6.80
C ASP A 285 -1.44 -25.31 6.86
N VAL A 286 -2.43 -24.42 6.81
CA VAL A 286 -3.85 -24.75 6.86
C VAL A 286 -4.61 -24.35 5.59
N THR A 287 -3.89 -23.97 4.54
CA THR A 287 -4.42 -23.41 3.29
C THR A 287 -5.56 -24.25 2.69
N VAL A 288 -5.33 -25.55 2.56
CA VAL A 288 -6.30 -26.49 1.99
C VAL A 288 -7.50 -26.68 2.93
N MET A 289 -7.23 -26.80 4.22
CA MET A 289 -8.26 -27.08 5.23
C MET A 289 -9.22 -25.91 5.42
N THR A 290 -8.71 -24.69 5.31
CA THR A 290 -9.50 -23.46 5.48
C THR A 290 -10.27 -23.06 4.24
N GLY A 291 -9.96 -23.64 3.07
CA GLY A 291 -10.62 -23.34 1.80
C GLY A 291 -10.17 -22.05 1.14
N VAL A 292 -9.00 -21.51 1.51
CA VAL A 292 -8.39 -20.34 0.86
C VAL A 292 -7.35 -20.71 -0.20
N LEU A 293 -7.22 -22.01 -0.51
CA LEU A 293 -6.36 -22.44 -1.60
C LEU A 293 -6.83 -21.81 -2.91
N ASP A 294 -6.01 -20.96 -3.44
CA ASP A 294 -6.26 -20.30 -4.72
C ASP A 294 -5.92 -21.23 -5.89
N ASP A 295 -6.48 -20.93 -7.07
CA ASP A 295 -6.02 -21.59 -8.28
C ASP A 295 -4.52 -21.31 -8.46
N ALA A 296 -3.73 -22.37 -8.60
CA ALA A 296 -2.27 -22.29 -8.76
C ALA A 296 -1.80 -21.50 -10.01
N SER A 297 -2.72 -20.92 -10.76
CA SER A 297 -2.42 -20.02 -11.89
C SER A 297 -2.35 -18.55 -11.49
N ARG A 298 -2.90 -18.17 -10.33
CA ARG A 298 -2.97 -16.75 -9.90
C ARG A 298 -1.62 -16.25 -9.42
N LYS A 299 -1.37 -14.99 -9.72
CA LYS A 299 -0.13 -14.29 -9.38
C LYS A 299 -0.44 -13.22 -8.36
N SER A 300 -0.44 -13.62 -7.09
CA SER A 300 -0.89 -12.77 -6.00
C SER A 300 0.18 -11.78 -5.57
N MET A 301 -0.24 -10.54 -5.31
CA MET A 301 0.64 -9.45 -4.90
C MET A 301 0.48 -9.15 -3.40
N GLN A 302 -0.68 -8.70 -2.97
CA GLN A 302 -0.94 -8.25 -1.61
C GLN A 302 -2.20 -8.90 -1.06
N ALA A 303 -2.29 -9.00 0.26
CA ALA A 303 -3.47 -9.48 0.96
C ALA A 303 -3.79 -8.60 2.17
N VAL A 304 -5.05 -8.59 2.61
CA VAL A 304 -5.49 -7.91 3.81
C VAL A 304 -6.61 -8.70 4.49
N PHE A 305 -6.56 -8.77 5.82
CA PHE A 305 -7.67 -9.24 6.64
C PHE A 305 -8.47 -8.06 7.17
N ASN A 306 -9.80 -8.08 7.02
CA ASN A 306 -10.70 -7.12 7.65
C ASN A 306 -12.12 -7.69 7.75
N ASP A 307 -12.85 -7.31 8.79
CA ASP A 307 -14.28 -7.62 8.91
C ASP A 307 -15.10 -6.67 8.01
N PHE A 308 -15.38 -7.11 6.78
CA PHE A 308 -16.11 -6.28 5.82
C PHE A 308 -17.63 -6.37 5.97
N ASN A 309 -18.15 -7.41 6.60
CA ASN A 309 -19.60 -7.61 6.74
C ASN A 309 -20.14 -7.26 8.14
N GLY A 310 -19.28 -6.88 9.08
CA GLY A 310 -19.62 -6.48 10.45
C GLY A 310 -19.96 -7.64 11.38
N ASP A 311 -19.53 -8.87 11.06
CA ASP A 311 -19.80 -10.06 11.87
C ASP A 311 -18.69 -10.39 12.89
N ARG A 312 -17.59 -9.60 12.91
CA ARG A 312 -16.40 -9.70 13.73
C ARG A 312 -15.47 -10.86 13.38
N LEU A 313 -15.64 -11.41 12.21
CA LEU A 313 -14.73 -12.40 11.66
C LEU A 313 -13.89 -11.73 10.58
N PRO A 314 -12.57 -11.84 10.59
CA PRO A 314 -11.76 -11.26 9.55
C PRO A 314 -11.93 -12.01 8.22
N ASP A 315 -12.51 -11.32 7.23
CA ASP A 315 -12.55 -11.76 5.84
C ASP A 315 -11.19 -11.49 5.19
N LEU A 316 -10.92 -12.12 4.04
CA LEU A 316 -9.64 -12.02 3.34
C LEU A 316 -9.84 -11.48 1.92
N PHE A 317 -9.13 -10.40 1.58
CA PHE A 317 -9.03 -9.88 0.22
C PHE A 317 -7.59 -10.01 -0.30
N VAL A 318 -7.43 -10.45 -1.57
CA VAL A 318 -6.14 -10.71 -2.22
C VAL A 318 -6.12 -10.08 -3.61
N THR A 319 -5.15 -9.22 -3.88
CA THR A 319 -4.91 -8.66 -5.22
C THR A 319 -4.04 -9.58 -6.05
N ASN A 320 -4.39 -9.72 -7.34
CA ASN A 320 -3.70 -10.58 -8.29
C ASN A 320 -3.28 -9.78 -9.53
N ASP A 321 -2.06 -9.97 -9.98
CA ASP A 321 -1.53 -9.35 -11.20
C ASP A 321 -2.00 -10.13 -12.43
N THR A 322 -2.87 -9.51 -13.22
CA THR A 322 -3.48 -10.06 -14.45
C THR A 322 -4.39 -11.30 -14.27
N ASP A 323 -4.74 -11.61 -13.04
CA ASP A 323 -5.70 -12.67 -12.69
C ASP A 323 -6.83 -12.09 -11.83
N ALA A 324 -7.94 -12.83 -11.73
CA ALA A 324 -9.08 -12.40 -10.92
C ALA A 324 -8.69 -12.28 -9.43
N ASN A 325 -8.99 -11.13 -8.81
CA ASN A 325 -8.75 -10.92 -7.38
C ASN A 325 -9.52 -11.93 -6.52
N GLY A 326 -8.93 -12.28 -5.38
CA GLY A 326 -9.49 -13.20 -4.39
C GLY A 326 -10.28 -12.47 -3.31
N PHE A 327 -11.50 -12.91 -3.01
CA PHE A 327 -12.24 -12.45 -1.85
C PHE A 327 -12.90 -13.65 -1.15
N TYR A 328 -12.66 -13.78 0.15
CA TYR A 328 -13.07 -14.93 0.95
C TYR A 328 -13.74 -14.46 2.22
N LEU A 329 -15.02 -14.83 2.38
CA LEU A 329 -15.79 -14.58 3.60
C LEU A 329 -15.48 -15.64 4.65
N ASN A 330 -15.12 -15.21 5.84
CA ASN A 330 -14.93 -16.07 7.00
C ASN A 330 -16.30 -16.62 7.48
N LYS A 331 -16.36 -17.91 7.80
CA LYS A 331 -17.61 -18.56 8.26
C LYS A 331 -17.68 -18.72 9.78
N GLY A 332 -16.62 -18.38 10.52
CA GLY A 332 -16.55 -18.57 11.96
C GLY A 332 -16.39 -20.02 12.43
N ASP A 333 -16.12 -20.93 11.51
CA ASP A 333 -15.84 -22.35 11.79
C ASP A 333 -14.39 -22.72 11.49
N GLY A 334 -13.52 -21.73 11.36
CA GLY A 334 -12.11 -21.89 10.95
C GLY A 334 -11.96 -22.09 9.44
N THR A 335 -13.03 -21.86 8.64
CA THR A 335 -12.97 -21.99 7.18
C THR A 335 -13.54 -20.76 6.48
N PHE A 336 -13.19 -20.58 5.21
CA PHE A 336 -13.64 -19.49 4.39
C PHE A 336 -14.57 -19.97 3.25
N LYS A 337 -15.37 -19.04 2.77
CA LYS A 337 -16.17 -19.20 1.55
C LYS A 337 -15.63 -18.25 0.50
N GLN A 338 -15.17 -18.78 -0.64
CA GLN A 338 -14.83 -17.95 -1.78
C GLN A 338 -16.04 -17.13 -2.23
N PHE A 339 -15.89 -15.82 -2.31
CA PHE A 339 -16.96 -14.87 -2.62
C PHE A 339 -16.53 -13.82 -3.67
N SER A 340 -15.42 -14.05 -4.38
CA SER A 340 -14.80 -13.09 -5.30
C SER A 340 -15.76 -12.54 -6.36
N GLY A 341 -16.46 -13.40 -7.10
CA GLY A 341 -17.42 -12.96 -8.12
C GLY A 341 -18.57 -12.13 -7.56
N PRO A 342 -19.31 -12.64 -6.55
CA PRO A 342 -20.43 -11.91 -5.95
C PRO A 342 -20.04 -10.64 -5.19
N SER A 343 -18.80 -10.52 -4.74
CA SER A 343 -18.32 -9.32 -4.03
C SER A 343 -18.19 -8.09 -4.94
N GLY A 344 -18.07 -8.27 -6.26
CA GLY A 344 -17.77 -7.19 -7.20
C GLY A 344 -16.27 -6.85 -7.33
N LEU A 345 -15.39 -7.56 -6.59
CA LEU A 345 -13.94 -7.30 -6.56
C LEU A 345 -13.13 -8.20 -7.50
N SER A 346 -13.76 -9.15 -8.19
CA SER A 346 -13.08 -10.12 -9.07
C SER A 346 -12.71 -9.50 -10.43
N THR A 347 -11.90 -8.44 -10.42
CA THR A 347 -11.31 -7.87 -11.64
C THR A 347 -10.08 -8.65 -12.05
N THR A 348 -9.70 -8.58 -13.33
CA THR A 348 -8.54 -9.27 -13.90
C THR A 348 -7.47 -8.28 -14.37
N ASP A 349 -7.42 -7.12 -13.75
CA ASP A 349 -6.40 -6.10 -13.98
C ASP A 349 -5.08 -6.50 -13.30
N GLY A 350 -4.00 -5.79 -13.59
CA GLY A 350 -2.71 -5.95 -12.91
C GLY A 350 -2.77 -5.34 -11.51
N SER A 351 -3.53 -5.98 -10.60
CA SER A 351 -3.81 -5.43 -9.27
C SER A 351 -2.64 -5.65 -8.31
N MET A 352 -2.27 -4.61 -7.54
CA MET A 352 -1.06 -4.60 -6.71
C MET A 352 -1.36 -4.25 -5.24
N GLY A 353 -1.18 -3.00 -4.84
CA GLY A 353 -1.33 -2.56 -3.46
C GLY A 353 -2.79 -2.33 -3.04
N ILE A 354 -3.04 -2.35 -1.73
CA ILE A 354 -4.39 -2.23 -1.12
C ILE A 354 -4.38 -1.11 -0.07
N ALA A 355 -5.43 -0.28 -0.03
CA ALA A 355 -5.74 0.60 1.09
C ALA A 355 -7.21 0.46 1.49
N LEU A 356 -7.47 0.56 2.78
CA LEU A 356 -8.80 0.48 3.36
C LEU A 356 -9.16 1.80 4.06
N GLY A 357 -10.41 2.23 3.94
CA GLY A 357 -10.92 3.40 4.66
C GLY A 357 -12.34 3.75 4.23
N ASP A 358 -13.06 4.46 5.07
CA ASP A 358 -14.38 5.02 4.77
C ASP A 358 -14.18 6.37 4.08
N PHE A 359 -13.94 6.38 2.76
CA PHE A 359 -13.64 7.60 2.03
C PHE A 359 -14.88 8.42 1.62
N ASN A 360 -16.07 7.84 1.76
CA ASN A 360 -17.35 8.49 1.44
C ASN A 360 -18.17 8.86 2.69
N LYS A 361 -17.67 8.53 3.89
CA LYS A 361 -18.29 8.78 5.21
C LYS A 361 -19.65 8.12 5.40
N ASP A 362 -19.86 6.94 4.85
CA ASP A 362 -21.09 6.16 5.06
C ASP A 362 -21.00 5.21 6.27
N GLY A 363 -19.85 5.13 6.92
CA GLY A 363 -19.57 4.29 8.08
C GLY A 363 -19.15 2.85 7.72
N LEU A 364 -18.95 2.54 6.44
CA LEU A 364 -18.48 1.26 5.94
C LEU A 364 -17.03 1.36 5.46
N THR A 365 -16.31 0.26 5.51
CA THR A 365 -14.92 0.24 5.05
C THR A 365 -14.84 -0.04 3.56
N ASP A 366 -14.42 0.95 2.79
CA ASP A 366 -14.18 0.85 1.35
C ASP A 366 -12.78 0.31 1.05
N ILE A 367 -12.56 -0.10 -0.20
CA ILE A 367 -11.29 -0.63 -0.68
C ILE A 367 -10.76 0.22 -1.85
N VAL A 368 -9.48 0.59 -1.80
CA VAL A 368 -8.74 1.08 -2.95
C VAL A 368 -7.65 0.08 -3.29
N TYR A 369 -7.52 -0.29 -4.56
CA TYR A 369 -6.38 -1.05 -5.02
C TYR A 369 -5.83 -0.50 -6.33
N THR A 370 -4.51 -0.62 -6.48
CA THR A 370 -3.77 -0.05 -7.60
C THR A 370 -3.63 -1.04 -8.74
N ASN A 371 -3.52 -0.52 -9.96
CA ASN A 371 -3.41 -1.32 -11.17
C ASN A 371 -2.27 -0.85 -12.08
N TYR A 372 -1.97 -1.65 -13.10
CA TYR A 372 -0.94 -1.38 -14.09
C TYR A 372 -1.33 -0.22 -15.04
N ALA A 373 -0.36 0.28 -15.83
CA ALA A 373 -0.62 1.34 -16.82
C ALA A 373 -1.66 0.90 -17.86
N ALA A 374 -2.49 1.83 -18.29
CA ALA A 374 -3.64 1.64 -19.16
C ALA A 374 -4.80 0.83 -18.50
N GLU A 375 -4.76 0.72 -17.20
CA GLU A 375 -5.84 0.23 -16.34
C GLU A 375 -6.22 1.31 -15.32
N VAL A 376 -7.41 1.22 -14.76
CA VAL A 376 -7.90 2.21 -13.80
C VAL A 376 -7.62 1.73 -12.39
N ASN A 377 -6.98 2.54 -11.55
CA ASN A 377 -6.94 2.23 -10.12
C ASN A 377 -8.37 2.14 -9.58
N THR A 378 -8.66 1.10 -8.83
CA THR A 378 -10.04 0.80 -8.41
C THR A 378 -10.33 1.40 -7.05
N LEU A 379 -11.40 2.20 -6.99
CA LEU A 379 -12.07 2.63 -5.77
C LEU A 379 -13.36 1.84 -5.67
N ALA A 380 -13.48 1.00 -4.66
CA ALA A 380 -14.60 0.09 -4.47
C ALA A 380 -15.33 0.40 -3.17
N MET A 381 -16.55 0.95 -3.27
CA MET A 381 -17.40 1.31 -2.15
C MET A 381 -18.18 0.09 -1.67
N LEU A 382 -18.14 -0.18 -0.37
CA LEU A 382 -18.93 -1.22 0.26
C LEU A 382 -20.41 -0.80 0.35
N LEU A 383 -21.31 -1.64 -0.12
CA LEU A 383 -22.75 -1.34 -0.10
C LEU A 383 -23.39 -1.68 1.24
N ASP A 384 -24.17 -0.74 1.79
CA ASP A 384 -25.05 -1.01 2.93
C ASP A 384 -26.25 -1.87 2.50
N ASN A 385 -26.15 -3.18 2.73
CA ASN A 385 -27.20 -4.16 2.43
C ASN A 385 -27.75 -4.87 3.68
N LYS A 386 -27.81 -4.16 4.82
CA LYS A 386 -28.30 -4.70 6.10
C LYS A 386 -29.70 -5.28 5.97
N SER A 387 -29.87 -6.53 6.38
CA SER A 387 -31.18 -7.20 6.44
C SER A 387 -31.78 -7.21 7.83
N SER A 388 -31.01 -6.87 8.85
CA SER A 388 -31.38 -6.99 10.27
C SER A 388 -30.99 -5.73 11.05
N ASN A 389 -31.63 -5.54 12.20
CA ASN A 389 -31.35 -4.40 13.08
C ASN A 389 -30.06 -4.57 13.92
N ASP A 390 -29.27 -5.61 13.71
CA ASP A 390 -28.03 -5.89 14.44
C ASP A 390 -26.79 -5.22 13.84
N GLY A 391 -26.95 -4.53 12.71
CA GLY A 391 -25.87 -3.79 12.05
C GLY A 391 -24.98 -4.62 11.13
N LYS A 392 -25.25 -5.94 11.02
CA LYS A 392 -24.50 -6.80 10.10
C LYS A 392 -25.00 -6.66 8.68
N LEU A 393 -24.08 -6.71 7.72
CA LEU A 393 -24.41 -6.84 6.31
C LEU A 393 -24.76 -8.29 5.97
N ASN A 394 -25.64 -8.49 4.99
CA ASN A 394 -25.91 -9.84 4.49
C ASN A 394 -24.67 -10.47 3.84
N ASN A 395 -23.92 -9.66 3.09
CA ASN A 395 -22.69 -10.03 2.43
C ASN A 395 -21.87 -8.75 2.17
N ALA A 396 -20.56 -8.88 2.06
CA ALA A 396 -19.70 -7.80 1.61
C ALA A 396 -19.78 -7.68 0.07
N VAL A 397 -20.50 -6.68 -0.41
CA VAL A 397 -20.66 -6.40 -1.85
C VAL A 397 -20.19 -4.99 -2.14
N PHE A 398 -19.29 -4.85 -3.10
CA PHE A 398 -18.67 -3.60 -3.48
C PHE A 398 -19.14 -3.13 -4.85
N VAL A 399 -19.18 -1.83 -5.03
CA VAL A 399 -19.43 -1.17 -6.32
C VAL A 399 -18.25 -0.25 -6.62
N GLN A 400 -17.71 -0.38 -7.82
CA GLN A 400 -16.64 0.52 -8.26
C GLN A 400 -17.16 1.96 -8.41
N ASP A 401 -16.37 2.92 -7.95
CA ASP A 401 -16.66 4.34 -8.16
C ASP A 401 -16.46 4.71 -9.63
N PHE A 402 -17.52 5.22 -10.24
CA PHE A 402 -17.50 5.78 -11.59
C PHE A 402 -17.67 7.31 -11.59
N GLU A 403 -17.79 7.93 -10.42
CA GLU A 403 -18.05 9.37 -10.27
C GLU A 403 -16.76 10.21 -10.27
N SER A 404 -15.58 9.57 -10.28
CA SER A 404 -14.26 10.22 -10.29
C SER A 404 -13.53 10.13 -11.65
N PRO A 405 -14.13 10.59 -12.77
CA PRO A 405 -13.55 10.40 -14.10
C PRO A 405 -12.22 11.15 -14.30
N LEU A 406 -11.98 12.22 -13.52
CA LEU A 406 -10.72 12.94 -13.56
C LEU A 406 -9.60 12.12 -12.92
N LEU A 407 -9.83 11.51 -11.77
CA LEU A 407 -8.89 10.62 -11.09
C LEU A 407 -8.53 9.45 -12.02
N HIS A 408 -9.51 8.79 -12.61
CA HIS A 408 -9.31 7.70 -13.56
C HIS A 408 -8.43 8.14 -14.76
N LYS A 409 -8.71 9.30 -15.34
CA LYS A 409 -7.93 9.84 -16.45
C LYS A 409 -6.49 10.16 -16.06
N LEU A 410 -6.25 10.63 -14.84
CA LEU A 410 -4.92 11.03 -14.37
C LEU A 410 -4.06 9.84 -13.97
N THR A 411 -4.67 8.76 -13.47
CA THR A 411 -3.98 7.52 -13.07
C THR A 411 -3.74 6.58 -14.25
N TRP A 412 -4.60 6.59 -15.27
CA TRP A 412 -4.52 5.73 -16.46
C TRP A 412 -3.13 5.57 -17.09
N PRO A 413 -2.30 6.63 -17.26
CA PRO A 413 -0.97 6.49 -17.88
C PRO A 413 0.11 6.04 -16.89
N LYS A 414 -0.23 5.80 -15.64
CA LYS A 414 0.71 5.47 -14.56
C LYS A 414 0.69 3.98 -14.25
N VAL A 415 1.79 3.47 -13.72
CA VAL A 415 1.81 2.23 -12.97
C VAL A 415 1.80 2.61 -11.51
N SER A 416 0.69 2.33 -10.83
CA SER A 416 0.52 2.66 -9.42
C SER A 416 0.78 1.42 -8.57
N TRP A 417 1.60 1.55 -7.52
CA TRP A 417 2.01 0.43 -6.66
C TRP A 417 1.34 0.49 -5.29
N ALA A 418 1.71 1.46 -4.47
CA ALA A 418 1.13 1.61 -3.15
C ALA A 418 0.07 2.71 -3.14
N PRO A 419 -1.19 2.39 -2.80
CA PRO A 419 -2.19 3.39 -2.43
C PRO A 419 -2.05 3.74 -0.96
N GLY A 420 -2.52 4.94 -0.56
CA GLY A 420 -2.70 5.34 0.82
C GLY A 420 -3.96 6.16 0.99
N LEU A 421 -4.74 5.85 2.02
CA LEU A 421 -5.92 6.59 2.44
C LEU A 421 -5.70 7.12 3.86
N TYR A 422 -5.36 8.41 3.98
CA TYR A 422 -5.10 9.10 5.24
C TYR A 422 -5.60 10.53 5.19
N ASP A 423 -6.11 11.02 6.29
CA ASP A 423 -6.46 12.44 6.46
C ASP A 423 -5.18 13.24 6.72
N LEU A 424 -4.58 13.79 5.63
CA LEU A 424 -3.27 14.43 5.67
C LEU A 424 -3.30 15.89 6.15
N ASP A 425 -4.48 16.49 6.26
CA ASP A 425 -4.63 17.86 6.78
C ASP A 425 -5.60 17.95 7.96
N ASN A 426 -5.97 16.80 8.51
CA ASN A 426 -6.84 16.67 9.68
C ASN A 426 -8.23 17.32 9.49
N ASP A 427 -8.74 17.40 8.26
CA ASP A 427 -10.02 18.02 7.93
C ASP A 427 -11.22 17.06 8.00
N LYS A 428 -10.99 15.80 8.42
CA LYS A 428 -11.93 14.67 8.59
C LYS A 428 -12.09 13.80 7.34
N ASP A 429 -11.46 14.10 6.24
CA ASP A 429 -11.67 13.45 4.95
C ASP A 429 -10.41 12.64 4.59
N LEU A 430 -10.55 11.38 4.24
CA LEU A 430 -9.40 10.56 3.86
C LEU A 430 -8.91 10.94 2.46
N ASP A 431 -7.70 11.50 2.37
CA ASP A 431 -7.03 11.82 1.13
C ASP A 431 -6.41 10.59 0.49
N LEU A 432 -6.18 10.64 -0.82
CA LEU A 432 -5.71 9.51 -1.59
C LEU A 432 -4.35 9.79 -2.23
N PHE A 433 -3.36 8.97 -1.89
CA PHE A 433 -2.02 9.02 -2.47
C PHE A 433 -1.76 7.78 -3.31
N PHE A 434 -1.00 7.94 -4.42
CA PHE A 434 -0.47 6.84 -5.21
C PHE A 434 1.04 6.98 -5.41
N ALA A 435 1.78 5.94 -5.02
CA ALA A 435 3.19 5.77 -5.39
C ALA A 435 3.28 5.19 -6.80
N ASN A 436 3.92 5.92 -7.73
CA ASN A 436 3.97 5.58 -9.14
C ASN A 436 5.38 5.35 -9.66
N GLY A 437 5.54 4.40 -10.57
CA GLY A 437 6.80 4.13 -11.25
C GLY A 437 6.69 2.94 -12.19
N HIS A 438 7.15 3.07 -13.43
CA HIS A 438 7.06 1.97 -14.37
C HIS A 438 8.07 0.85 -14.05
N LEU A 439 7.91 -0.32 -14.66
CA LEU A 439 8.91 -1.38 -14.59
C LEU A 439 10.21 -0.95 -15.28
N ASN A 440 11.36 -1.26 -14.67
CA ASN A 440 12.69 -0.91 -15.23
C ASN A 440 12.98 -1.62 -16.57
N SER A 441 12.19 -2.64 -16.91
CA SER A 441 12.34 -3.44 -18.13
C SER A 441 11.84 -2.77 -19.40
N VAL A 442 11.13 -1.65 -19.28
CA VAL A 442 10.58 -0.93 -20.45
C VAL A 442 11.61 0.05 -20.99
N SER A 443 11.74 0.14 -22.33
CA SER A 443 12.61 1.13 -22.95
C SER A 443 12.10 2.55 -22.67
N GLY A 444 13.00 3.47 -22.37
CA GLY A 444 12.69 4.87 -22.12
C GLY A 444 12.81 5.29 -20.65
N ASP A 445 12.21 6.42 -20.29
CA ASP A 445 12.19 6.92 -18.92
C ASP A 445 11.03 6.30 -18.14
N ASN A 446 11.35 5.40 -17.22
CA ASN A 446 10.40 4.67 -16.39
C ASN A 446 10.02 5.42 -15.11
N ARG A 447 10.60 6.60 -14.89
CA ARG A 447 10.31 7.44 -13.74
C ARG A 447 8.94 8.11 -13.92
N GLN A 448 8.15 8.06 -12.87
CA GLN A 448 6.83 8.68 -12.82
C GLN A 448 6.70 9.55 -11.56
N SER A 449 5.86 10.57 -11.62
CA SER A 449 5.49 11.33 -10.43
C SER A 449 4.46 10.56 -9.61
N ASN A 450 4.59 10.63 -8.29
CA ASN A 450 3.51 10.28 -7.39
C ASN A 450 2.33 11.23 -7.58
N GLN A 451 1.16 10.84 -7.08
CA GLN A 451 -0.06 11.63 -7.19
C GLN A 451 -0.72 11.74 -5.82
N LEU A 452 -1.28 12.90 -5.53
CA LEU A 452 -2.05 13.18 -4.32
C LEU A 452 -3.37 13.85 -4.69
N PHE A 453 -4.45 13.35 -4.09
CA PHE A 453 -5.81 13.82 -4.31
C PHE A 453 -6.45 14.14 -2.96
N GLU A 454 -6.89 15.39 -2.78
CA GLU A 454 -7.74 15.80 -1.66
C GLU A 454 -9.18 15.31 -1.87
N ASN A 455 -9.77 14.76 -0.83
CA ASN A 455 -11.17 14.32 -0.79
C ASN A 455 -12.07 15.47 -0.32
N ASP A 456 -13.34 15.45 -0.66
CA ASP A 456 -14.35 16.38 -0.16
C ASP A 456 -15.33 15.72 0.84
N GLY A 457 -14.93 14.56 1.39
CA GLY A 457 -15.73 13.76 2.33
C GLY A 457 -16.91 13.03 1.72
N ARG A 458 -16.99 12.96 0.40
CA ARG A 458 -18.04 12.24 -0.35
C ARG A 458 -17.44 11.29 -1.39
N GLY A 459 -16.16 10.96 -1.25
CA GLY A 459 -15.44 10.16 -2.22
C GLY A 459 -15.12 10.88 -3.53
N ARG A 460 -15.21 12.22 -3.58
CA ARG A 460 -14.83 12.98 -4.77
C ARG A 460 -13.45 13.59 -4.57
N PHE A 461 -12.54 13.20 -5.42
CA PHE A 461 -11.12 13.49 -5.30
C PHE A 461 -10.67 14.60 -6.24
N LYS A 462 -9.96 15.58 -5.71
CA LYS A 462 -9.35 16.72 -6.40
C LYS A 462 -7.85 16.53 -6.47
N ASP A 463 -7.27 16.56 -7.68
CA ASP A 463 -5.82 16.49 -7.87
C ASP A 463 -5.11 17.72 -7.28
N VAL A 464 -4.26 17.49 -6.30
CA VAL A 464 -3.44 18.51 -5.61
C VAL A 464 -1.94 18.25 -5.77
N THR A 465 -1.57 17.31 -6.60
CA THR A 465 -0.20 16.85 -6.83
C THR A 465 0.78 18.02 -7.04
N GLU A 466 0.44 19.00 -7.86
CA GLU A 466 1.32 20.16 -8.18
C GLU A 466 1.52 21.11 -6.98
N ASN A 467 0.55 21.18 -6.08
CA ASN A 467 0.53 22.20 -5.02
C ASN A 467 0.83 21.64 -3.62
N SER A 468 0.85 20.33 -3.45
CA SER A 468 1.05 19.66 -2.16
C SER A 468 2.51 19.48 -1.75
N GLY A 469 3.45 19.65 -2.69
CA GLY A 469 4.86 19.36 -2.45
C GLY A 469 5.31 17.94 -2.84
N VAL A 470 4.40 17.04 -3.20
CA VAL A 470 4.70 15.68 -3.67
C VAL A 470 5.72 15.67 -4.81
N LEU A 471 5.66 16.65 -5.72
CA LEU A 471 6.59 16.76 -6.84
C LEU A 471 8.00 17.23 -6.44
N SER A 472 8.23 17.68 -5.20
CA SER A 472 9.55 18.11 -4.73
C SER A 472 10.58 16.98 -4.77
N ALA A 473 10.13 15.75 -4.63
CA ALA A 473 10.95 14.55 -4.74
C ALA A 473 11.37 14.20 -6.19
N GLY A 474 10.73 14.81 -7.18
CA GLY A 474 10.95 14.53 -8.61
C GLY A 474 10.31 13.22 -9.08
N ASN A 475 10.44 12.96 -10.39
CA ASN A 475 9.99 11.70 -10.96
C ASN A 475 11.01 10.61 -10.65
N ARG A 476 10.54 9.51 -10.05
CA ARG A 476 11.37 8.33 -9.71
C ARG A 476 10.58 7.05 -10.02
N ILE A 477 11.17 5.91 -9.74
CA ILE A 477 10.51 4.60 -9.84
C ILE A 477 10.09 4.20 -8.43
N HIS A 478 8.94 4.73 -8.00
CA HIS A 478 8.43 4.48 -6.66
C HIS A 478 7.78 3.09 -6.57
N ARG A 479 7.70 2.55 -5.34
CA ARG A 479 7.08 1.26 -5.04
C ARG A 479 6.16 1.37 -3.83
N SER A 480 6.71 1.14 -2.63
CA SER A 480 5.95 1.20 -1.40
C SER A 480 5.76 2.63 -0.90
N ALA A 481 4.68 2.84 -0.17
CA ALA A 481 4.46 4.03 0.64
C ALA A 481 3.90 3.57 1.99
N ILE A 482 4.55 3.99 3.08
CA ILE A 482 4.17 3.65 4.44
C ILE A 482 3.96 4.92 5.27
N TYR A 483 3.03 4.88 6.21
CA TYR A 483 2.50 6.04 6.92
C TYR A 483 2.75 5.94 8.41
N ALA A 484 3.20 7.04 9.02
CA ALA A 484 3.37 7.25 10.44
C ALA A 484 3.42 8.75 10.73
N ASP A 485 3.05 9.18 11.93
CA ASP A 485 3.46 10.46 12.50
C ASP A 485 4.77 10.20 13.26
N TYR A 486 5.91 10.26 12.51
CA TYR A 486 7.20 9.78 13.04
C TYR A 486 7.87 10.78 14.00
N ASP A 487 7.46 12.03 14.00
CA ASP A 487 7.99 13.07 14.91
C ASP A 487 6.98 13.55 15.96
N ASN A 488 5.80 12.89 16.00
CA ASN A 488 4.74 13.12 16.97
C ASN A 488 4.15 14.53 16.96
N ASP A 489 4.13 15.20 15.80
CA ASP A 489 3.54 16.53 15.65
C ASP A 489 2.01 16.51 15.38
N GLY A 490 1.45 15.32 15.14
CA GLY A 490 0.02 15.08 14.90
C GLY A 490 -0.39 15.16 13.44
N MET A 491 0.56 15.27 12.53
CA MET A 491 0.36 15.16 11.10
C MET A 491 0.88 13.82 10.60
N VAL A 492 0.15 13.19 9.69
CA VAL A 492 0.61 11.93 9.10
C VAL A 492 1.68 12.18 8.06
N ASP A 493 2.84 11.57 8.26
CA ASP A 493 3.97 11.56 7.35
C ASP A 493 4.00 10.29 6.52
N MET A 494 4.84 10.25 5.49
CA MET A 494 5.01 9.03 4.71
C MET A 494 6.45 8.80 4.27
N PHE A 495 6.86 7.53 4.30
CA PHE A 495 8.09 7.09 3.67
C PHE A 495 7.77 6.34 2.37
N VAL A 496 8.41 6.76 1.26
CA VAL A 496 8.21 6.17 -0.07
C VAL A 496 9.50 5.52 -0.54
N THR A 497 9.44 4.23 -0.85
CA THR A 497 10.60 3.52 -1.40
C THR A 497 10.76 3.80 -2.90
N VAL A 498 12.01 3.77 -3.36
CA VAL A 498 12.38 4.08 -4.73
C VAL A 498 13.34 3.03 -5.26
N ASN A 499 13.01 2.42 -6.39
CA ASN A 499 13.95 1.55 -7.09
C ASN A 499 14.97 2.39 -7.86
N GLY A 500 16.26 2.05 -7.74
CA GLY A 500 17.31 2.72 -8.50
C GLY A 500 17.19 2.42 -10.00
N GLN A 501 17.48 3.41 -10.83
CA GLN A 501 17.57 3.25 -12.27
C GLN A 501 18.88 3.83 -12.77
N GLN A 502 19.58 3.09 -13.65
CA GLN A 502 20.63 3.67 -14.48
C GLN A 502 19.99 4.52 -15.59
N VAL A 503 20.50 5.69 -15.82
CA VAL A 503 20.11 6.58 -16.92
C VAL A 503 21.35 6.90 -17.77
N GLU A 504 21.18 7.06 -19.08
CA GLU A 504 22.25 7.58 -19.91
C GLU A 504 22.42 9.08 -19.65
N ASP A 505 23.67 9.52 -19.47
CA ASP A 505 23.99 10.93 -19.61
C ASP A 505 23.90 11.34 -21.10
N GLY A 506 23.77 12.61 -21.38
CA GLY A 506 23.69 13.12 -22.75
C GLY A 506 24.91 12.80 -23.63
N SER A 507 25.90 12.05 -23.12
CA SER A 507 27.13 11.61 -23.79
C SER A 507 27.12 10.09 -24.07
N GLY A 508 26.01 9.38 -23.75
CA GLY A 508 25.89 7.94 -23.92
C GLY A 508 26.57 7.09 -22.83
N ASN A 509 27.01 7.72 -21.73
CA ASN A 509 27.51 6.95 -20.59
C ASN A 509 26.37 6.57 -19.65
N ASN A 510 26.38 5.32 -19.19
CA ASN A 510 25.47 4.88 -18.15
C ASN A 510 25.89 5.50 -16.81
N ILE A 511 25.10 6.41 -16.32
CA ILE A 511 25.21 6.94 -14.95
C ILE A 511 24.00 6.47 -14.15
N PHE A 512 24.24 6.19 -12.87
CA PHE A 512 23.11 6.07 -11.96
C PHE A 512 22.40 7.42 -11.88
N ASP A 513 21.08 7.39 -11.94
CA ASP A 513 20.32 8.59 -11.62
C ASP A 513 20.86 9.17 -10.30
N LYS A 514 20.98 10.48 -10.22
CA LYS A 514 21.47 11.18 -9.01
C LYS A 514 20.68 10.82 -7.75
N TYR A 515 19.48 10.25 -7.91
CA TYR A 515 18.61 9.78 -6.84
C TYR A 515 18.81 8.30 -6.47
N GLN A 516 19.42 7.48 -7.34
CA GLN A 516 19.94 6.12 -7.11
C GLN A 516 19.12 5.23 -6.18
N GLY A 517 17.80 5.23 -6.27
CA GLY A 517 16.96 4.43 -5.38
C GLY A 517 16.88 4.94 -3.94
N LYS A 518 17.26 6.19 -3.68
CA LYS A 518 17.07 6.81 -2.36
C LYS A 518 15.58 6.95 -2.07
N GLY A 519 15.18 6.43 -0.92
CA GLY A 519 13.84 6.63 -0.38
C GLY A 519 13.52 8.11 -0.14
N ILE A 520 12.24 8.40 0.00
CA ILE A 520 11.71 9.74 0.23
C ILE A 520 11.01 9.72 1.59
N LEU A 521 11.40 10.58 2.51
CA LEU A 521 10.65 10.84 3.73
C LEU A 521 9.87 12.15 3.54
N PHE A 522 8.60 12.04 3.18
CA PHE A 522 7.71 13.18 3.14
C PHE A 522 7.26 13.54 4.55
N HIS A 523 7.87 14.58 5.10
CA HIS A 523 7.40 15.23 6.31
C HIS A 523 6.23 16.16 5.95
N ASN A 524 5.16 16.08 6.72
CA ASN A 524 3.94 16.84 6.52
C ASN A 524 4.01 18.18 7.23
N GLU A 525 4.41 19.25 6.52
CA GLU A 525 4.49 20.62 7.03
C GLU A 525 3.13 21.39 6.98
N THR A 526 2.00 20.67 6.86
CA THR A 526 0.67 21.29 6.78
C THR A 526 0.37 22.10 8.04
N LYS A 527 -0.11 23.32 7.85
CA LYS A 527 -0.44 24.22 8.95
C LYS A 527 -1.91 24.64 8.85
N ASN A 528 -2.68 24.17 9.78
CA ASN A 528 -4.07 24.54 9.97
C ASN A 528 -4.41 24.58 11.47
N ASN A 529 -5.68 24.76 11.81
CA ASN A 529 -6.17 24.74 13.20
C ASN A 529 -7.03 23.49 13.45
N ASN A 530 -6.90 22.47 12.63
CA ASN A 530 -7.65 21.23 12.76
C ASN A 530 -7.13 20.43 13.95
N HIS A 531 -8.03 19.72 14.59
CA HIS A 531 -7.74 18.82 15.70
C HIS A 531 -7.59 17.38 15.19
N TRP A 532 -6.93 16.57 16.00
CA TRP A 532 -6.66 15.17 15.68
C TRP A 532 -6.63 14.30 16.94
N ILE A 533 -6.66 12.99 16.77
CA ILE A 533 -6.33 12.01 17.78
C ILE A 533 -5.67 10.78 17.15
N LYS A 534 -4.66 10.24 17.82
CA LYS A 534 -4.06 8.95 17.48
C LYS A 534 -4.46 7.91 18.51
N VAL A 535 -4.71 6.68 18.07
CA VAL A 535 -5.13 5.57 18.93
C VAL A 535 -4.20 4.39 18.73
N ARG A 536 -3.48 4.03 19.79
CA ARG A 536 -2.67 2.80 19.88
C ARG A 536 -3.40 1.78 20.74
N LEU A 537 -3.42 0.54 20.30
CA LEU A 537 -4.16 -0.55 20.92
C LEU A 537 -3.20 -1.63 21.45
N GLU A 538 -3.55 -2.25 22.59
CA GLU A 538 -2.86 -3.42 23.10
C GLU A 538 -3.88 -4.47 23.52
N GLY A 539 -3.90 -5.62 22.83
CA GLY A 539 -4.74 -6.76 23.17
C GLY A 539 -4.26 -7.48 24.41
N VAL A 540 -5.19 -8.13 25.10
CA VAL A 540 -4.93 -8.99 26.26
C VAL A 540 -5.56 -10.36 26.08
N LYS A 541 -6.77 -10.41 25.55
CA LYS A 541 -7.48 -11.60 25.10
C LYS A 541 -7.49 -11.71 23.58
N SER A 542 -7.54 -10.57 22.92
CA SER A 542 -7.23 -10.43 21.50
C SER A 542 -5.72 -10.51 21.28
N ASN A 543 -5.28 -10.71 20.06
CA ASN A 543 -3.87 -10.62 19.70
C ASN A 543 -3.23 -9.33 20.23
N LYS A 544 -1.96 -9.38 20.55
CA LYS A 544 -1.26 -8.30 21.26
C LYS A 544 -1.27 -6.96 20.50
N ASP A 545 -1.14 -7.00 19.19
CA ASP A 545 -1.17 -5.81 18.33
C ASP A 545 -2.58 -5.19 18.19
N GLY A 546 -3.64 -5.92 18.54
CA GLY A 546 -5.01 -5.49 18.41
C GLY A 546 -5.51 -5.48 16.96
N PHE A 547 -4.84 -6.16 16.02
CA PHE A 547 -5.32 -6.31 14.65
C PHE A 547 -6.72 -6.94 14.62
N GLY A 548 -7.59 -6.39 13.76
CA GLY A 548 -9.02 -6.74 13.71
C GLY A 548 -9.90 -5.89 14.65
N SER A 549 -9.31 -5.04 15.50
CA SER A 549 -10.07 -4.11 16.33
C SER A 549 -10.62 -2.96 15.49
N GLN A 550 -11.89 -2.58 15.77
CA GLN A 550 -12.55 -1.43 15.18
C GLN A 550 -12.65 -0.31 16.21
N VAL A 551 -12.21 0.89 15.86
CA VAL A 551 -12.32 2.11 16.67
C VAL A 551 -13.37 3.02 16.09
N VAL A 552 -14.39 3.36 16.90
CA VAL A 552 -15.46 4.27 16.54
C VAL A 552 -15.39 5.50 17.43
N ILE A 553 -15.23 6.67 16.83
CA ILE A 553 -15.18 7.98 17.52
C ILE A 553 -16.46 8.74 17.24
N HIS A 554 -17.11 9.22 18.29
CA HIS A 554 -18.25 10.12 18.23
C HIS A 554 -17.85 11.48 18.72
N THR A 555 -18.04 12.49 17.91
CA THR A 555 -18.02 13.90 18.27
C THR A 555 -19.45 14.46 18.27
N THR A 556 -19.62 15.74 18.53
CA THR A 556 -20.96 16.36 18.51
C THR A 556 -21.63 16.26 17.13
N ASN A 557 -20.85 16.30 16.05
CA ASN A 557 -21.38 16.39 14.68
C ASN A 557 -21.11 15.16 13.81
N ASP A 558 -20.07 14.37 14.15
CA ASP A 558 -19.56 13.33 13.25
C ASP A 558 -19.35 12.00 13.98
N VAL A 559 -19.31 10.93 13.19
CA VAL A 559 -18.91 9.58 13.61
C VAL A 559 -17.83 9.09 12.67
N PHE A 560 -16.70 8.68 13.21
CA PHE A 560 -15.56 8.12 12.48
C PHE A 560 -15.42 6.65 12.81
N ASN A 561 -15.03 5.87 11.82
CA ASN A 561 -14.83 4.43 11.97
C ASN A 561 -13.56 4.00 11.24
N GLN A 562 -12.62 3.37 11.93
CA GLN A 562 -11.45 2.76 11.34
C GLN A 562 -11.16 1.40 11.98
N SER A 563 -10.59 0.48 11.20
CA SER A 563 -10.11 -0.82 11.68
C SER A 563 -8.59 -0.87 11.67
N LEU A 564 -7.99 -1.40 12.73
CA LEU A 564 -6.56 -1.66 12.77
C LEU A 564 -6.28 -3.00 12.07
N VAL A 565 -5.61 -2.94 10.93
CA VAL A 565 -5.33 -4.11 10.08
C VAL A 565 -3.88 -4.15 9.61
N SER A 566 -3.39 -5.34 9.30
CA SER A 566 -2.12 -5.57 8.62
C SER A 566 -2.36 -5.81 7.12
N GLY A 567 -1.34 -5.60 6.28
CA GLY A 567 -1.37 -5.91 4.86
C GLY A 567 -1.85 -4.78 3.96
N GLN A 568 -1.98 -3.55 4.45
CA GLN A 568 -2.21 -2.37 3.61
C GLN A 568 -0.90 -1.89 2.94
N GLY A 569 -1.05 -1.12 1.85
CA GLY A 569 0.04 -0.63 1.02
C GLY A 569 0.45 -1.64 -0.05
N TYR A 570 1.71 -1.63 -0.42
CA TYR A 570 2.34 -2.56 -1.35
C TYR A 570 3.61 -3.11 -0.73
N PHE A 571 3.63 -4.41 -0.41
CA PHE A 571 4.79 -5.11 0.16
C PHE A 571 5.33 -4.50 1.47
N SER A 572 4.47 -3.91 2.28
CA SER A 572 4.89 -3.01 3.36
C SER A 572 4.01 -3.10 4.58
N SER A 573 4.48 -2.48 5.68
CA SER A 573 3.75 -2.36 6.93
C SER A 573 3.70 -0.91 7.40
N HIS A 574 2.50 -0.39 7.62
CA HIS A 574 2.28 0.93 8.22
C HIS A 574 2.53 0.90 9.73
N ALA A 575 2.62 2.07 10.35
CA ALA A 575 2.62 2.20 11.79
C ALA A 575 1.33 1.59 12.40
N LYS A 576 1.48 0.85 13.50
CA LYS A 576 0.36 0.19 14.18
C LYS A 576 -0.41 1.18 15.07
N GLU A 577 -0.95 2.21 14.43
CA GLU A 577 -1.84 3.17 15.09
C GLU A 577 -2.89 3.71 14.11
N LEU A 578 -4.01 4.15 14.67
CA LEU A 578 -5.10 4.75 13.91
C LEU A 578 -5.07 6.26 14.06
N TYR A 579 -5.21 6.97 12.93
CA TYR A 579 -5.19 8.42 12.84
C TYR A 579 -6.58 8.94 12.52
N PHE A 580 -7.08 9.89 13.31
CA PHE A 580 -8.34 10.55 13.07
C PHE A 580 -8.14 12.05 13.05
N GLY A 581 -8.29 12.68 11.90
CA GLY A 581 -8.51 14.11 11.80
C GLY A 581 -9.91 14.46 12.28
N LEU A 582 -10.03 15.55 13.02
CA LEU A 582 -11.26 15.94 13.70
C LEU A 582 -11.74 17.33 13.25
N GLY A 583 -11.03 17.96 12.31
CA GLY A 583 -11.33 19.31 11.84
C GLY A 583 -11.41 20.29 13.02
N SER A 584 -12.49 21.03 13.12
CA SER A 584 -12.72 22.00 14.18
C SER A 584 -13.24 21.41 15.51
N GLU A 585 -13.44 20.10 15.59
CA GLU A 585 -13.94 19.44 16.81
C GLU A 585 -12.84 19.38 17.88
N ASN A 586 -13.01 20.11 18.95
CA ASN A 586 -12.02 20.21 20.03
C ASN A 586 -12.25 19.24 21.19
N LYS A 587 -13.23 18.35 21.06
CA LYS A 587 -13.60 17.34 22.05
C LYS A 587 -14.21 16.12 21.38
N ILE A 588 -13.89 14.97 21.93
CA ILE A 588 -14.49 13.69 21.58
C ILE A 588 -15.49 13.31 22.67
N ASP A 589 -16.75 13.11 22.28
CA ASP A 589 -17.81 12.74 23.24
C ASP A 589 -17.65 11.30 23.70
N LYS A 590 -17.31 10.38 22.75
CA LYS A 590 -17.13 8.97 23.07
C LYS A 590 -16.19 8.31 22.08
N ILE A 591 -15.30 7.46 22.60
CA ILE A 591 -14.53 6.47 21.82
C ILE A 591 -15.03 5.08 22.19
N THR A 592 -15.29 4.23 21.21
CA THR A 592 -15.63 2.82 21.40
C THR A 592 -14.65 1.97 20.64
N ILE A 593 -14.01 1.02 21.32
CA ILE A 593 -13.17 -0.02 20.72
C ILE A 593 -13.97 -1.33 20.73
N LYS A 594 -14.11 -1.93 19.57
CA LYS A 594 -14.65 -3.27 19.38
C LYS A 594 -13.48 -4.21 19.14
N TRP A 595 -13.14 -5.01 20.13
CA TRP A 595 -12.02 -5.96 20.07
C TRP A 595 -12.41 -7.26 19.37
N PRO A 596 -11.47 -7.97 18.69
CA PRO A 596 -11.71 -9.30 18.11
C PRO A 596 -12.28 -10.30 19.10
N SER A 597 -11.80 -10.29 20.35
CA SER A 597 -12.29 -11.12 21.44
C SER A 597 -13.80 -10.99 21.77
N GLY A 598 -14.50 -10.06 21.11
CA GLY A 598 -15.91 -9.73 21.36
C GLY A 598 -16.14 -8.67 22.43
N ILE A 599 -15.09 -8.21 23.11
CA ILE A 599 -15.20 -7.12 24.11
C ILE A 599 -15.50 -5.80 23.40
N ASN A 600 -16.42 -5.02 23.98
CA ASN A 600 -16.63 -3.61 23.62
C ASN A 600 -16.24 -2.73 24.79
N GLN A 601 -15.35 -1.79 24.54
CA GLN A 601 -14.81 -0.89 25.55
C GLN A 601 -15.07 0.56 25.15
N SER A 602 -15.52 1.39 26.07
CA SER A 602 -15.86 2.78 25.74
C SER A 602 -15.33 3.76 26.78
N PHE A 603 -14.92 4.92 26.28
CA PHE A 603 -14.43 6.05 27.07
C PHE A 603 -15.14 7.32 26.62
N ASN A 604 -15.42 8.23 27.55
CA ASN A 604 -16.17 9.44 27.25
C ASN A 604 -15.35 10.68 27.60
N ASN A 605 -15.64 11.78 26.92
CA ASN A 605 -15.04 13.10 27.18
C ASN A 605 -13.51 13.12 27.03
N ILE A 606 -13.00 12.63 25.92
CA ILE A 606 -11.58 12.58 25.61
C ILE A 606 -11.16 13.91 24.95
N SER A 607 -10.00 14.44 25.34
CA SER A 607 -9.39 15.62 24.72
C SER A 607 -8.82 15.26 23.34
N THR A 608 -8.75 16.24 22.45
CA THR A 608 -8.12 16.14 21.13
C THR A 608 -6.62 16.50 21.19
N ASN A 609 -5.91 16.39 20.08
CA ASN A 609 -4.49 16.71 19.91
C ASN A 609 -3.58 15.91 20.84
N GLN A 610 -3.78 14.60 20.87
CA GLN A 610 -2.98 13.68 21.68
C GLN A 610 -3.00 12.27 21.11
N THR A 611 -2.02 11.47 21.52
CA THR A 611 -2.01 10.03 21.35
C THR A 611 -2.62 9.37 22.59
N ILE A 612 -3.60 8.49 22.38
CA ILE A 612 -4.13 7.65 23.45
C ILE A 612 -3.66 6.21 23.26
N TYR A 613 -3.39 5.55 24.37
CA TYR A 613 -3.05 4.14 24.42
C TYR A 613 -4.14 3.38 25.18
N VAL A 614 -4.73 2.38 24.54
CA VAL A 614 -5.86 1.63 25.12
C VAL A 614 -5.50 0.15 25.24
N VAL A 615 -5.50 -0.32 26.47
CA VAL A 615 -5.33 -1.75 26.77
C VAL A 615 -6.70 -2.42 26.82
N GLU A 616 -6.83 -3.58 26.17
CA GLU A 616 -8.06 -4.36 26.17
C GLU A 616 -8.51 -4.70 27.60
N ASN A 617 -9.80 -4.45 27.90
CA ASN A 617 -10.41 -4.60 29.23
C ASN A 617 -9.68 -3.83 30.35
N GLY A 618 -8.78 -2.95 30.00
CA GLY A 618 -7.98 -2.12 30.90
C GLY A 618 -8.36 -0.65 30.86
N LYS A 619 -7.36 0.21 31.03
CA LYS A 619 -7.52 1.68 31.06
C LYS A 619 -7.12 2.30 29.71
N LEU A 620 -7.63 3.50 29.51
CA LEU A 620 -7.10 4.44 28.53
C LEU A 620 -6.04 5.30 29.21
N TYR A 621 -4.90 5.47 28.55
CA TYR A 621 -3.80 6.34 28.96
C TYR A 621 -3.70 7.48 27.94
N GLU A 622 -3.67 8.72 28.45
CA GLU A 622 -3.47 9.92 27.64
C GLU A 622 -1.98 10.28 27.66
N ASN A 623 -1.44 10.68 26.49
CA ASN A 623 -0.04 11.08 26.30
C ASN A 623 0.99 9.98 26.69
N THR A 624 1.57 9.38 25.72
CA THR A 624 2.38 8.14 25.72
C THR A 624 3.69 8.15 26.54
N LEU A 625 4.00 9.12 27.37
CA LEU A 625 5.16 9.12 28.27
C LEU A 625 5.17 8.02 29.33
N ILE A 626 4.22 7.08 29.32
CA ILE A 626 4.04 6.05 30.37
C ILE A 626 4.67 4.68 29.97
N LEU A 627 5.04 4.45 28.72
CA LEU A 627 5.58 3.15 28.29
C LEU A 627 6.97 2.83 28.87
N ASN A 628 7.73 3.82 29.28
CA ASN A 628 9.10 3.65 29.79
C ASN A 628 9.21 3.13 31.24
N ASN A 629 8.11 2.72 31.90
CA ASN A 629 8.10 2.23 33.29
C ASN A 629 7.42 0.87 33.49
N ARG A 630 7.32 0.03 32.47
CA ARG A 630 6.78 -1.33 32.62
C ARG A 630 7.78 -2.42 32.25
#